data_45d48244aad91183aad2affadf047711
#
_entry.id   45d48244aad91183aad2affadf047711
#
_cell.length_a   1.000
_cell.length_b   1.000
_cell.length_c   1.000
_cell.angle_alpha   90.00
_cell.angle_beta   90.00
_cell.angle_gamma   90.00
#
_symmetry.space_group_name_H-M   'P 1'
#
loop_
_entity.id
_entity.type
_entity.pdbx_description
1 polymer ?
#
loop_
_entity_poly.entity_id
_entity_poly.type
_entity_poly.pdbx_seq_one_letter_code
_entity_poly.pdbx_strand_id
1 'polypeptide(L)'
;MAQNSNQNGAQTAPATQSKAIAAMKDELANSVLRRIEELQANGGLVVPKDYAVTNQMNLAWLRISEMLWEDSNKVQHPVLEVVTKASVANSLLDMVLQGMDIQKKQGYFIPVKNKASGQLELTFWRSYFGDEKLARAQGMKKVRSVVVYEGDDFEYMYTEDGETKVTKHVPSLSRIDKDKIVAVYAVTTMSDGSHSTTIKTMTEIRQAWMPVSYTHLRAHETSQDLV
;
A
#
# COMPACT_ATOMS: atom_id res chain seq x y z
N MET A 1 -15.80 57.61 -22.10
CA MET A 1 -15.39 57.31 -20.70
C MET A 1 -15.79 55.90 -20.37
N ALA A 2 -14.87 55.00 -20.42
CA ALA A 2 -15.10 53.61 -20.07
C ALA A 2 -14.24 53.31 -18.82
N GLN A 3 -14.89 52.99 -17.71
CA GLN A 3 -14.22 52.57 -16.48
C GLN A 3 -13.98 51.05 -16.52
N ASN A 4 -12.72 50.71 -16.43
CA ASN A 4 -12.21 49.39 -16.37
C ASN A 4 -12.27 48.92 -14.90
N SER A 5 -13.16 48.01 -14.55
CA SER A 5 -13.19 47.37 -13.22
C SER A 5 -12.29 46.16 -13.21
N ASN A 6 -11.11 46.35 -12.65
CA ASN A 6 -10.08 45.33 -12.40
C ASN A 6 -10.54 44.43 -11.24
N GLN A 7 -10.96 43.19 -11.50
CA GLN A 7 -11.16 42.19 -10.46
C GLN A 7 -9.82 41.55 -10.12
N ASN A 8 -9.19 42.00 -9.02
CA ASN A 8 -8.09 41.38 -8.38
C ASN A 8 -8.59 40.09 -7.71
N GLY A 9 -8.39 38.95 -8.37
CA GLY A 9 -8.37 37.64 -7.73
C GLY A 9 -7.12 37.57 -6.84
N ALA A 10 -7.30 37.61 -5.52
CA ALA A 10 -6.24 37.51 -4.56
C ALA A 10 -5.59 36.13 -4.66
N GLN A 11 -4.49 36.02 -5.42
CA GLN A 11 -3.54 34.93 -5.29
C GLN A 11 -2.87 35.08 -3.92
N THR A 12 -3.18 34.18 -3.00
CA THR A 12 -2.53 34.06 -1.70
C THR A 12 -1.02 33.88 -1.94
N ALA A 13 -0.20 34.78 -1.41
CA ALA A 13 1.23 34.82 -1.66
C ALA A 13 1.93 33.50 -1.23
N PRO A 14 2.92 33.01 -1.98
CA PRO A 14 3.60 31.72 -1.72
C PRO A 14 4.15 31.57 -0.30
N ALA A 15 4.54 32.67 0.35
CA ALA A 15 5.05 32.69 1.72
C ALA A 15 3.99 32.38 2.79
N THR A 16 2.72 32.71 2.54
CA THR A 16 1.62 32.44 3.48
C THR A 16 1.19 30.97 3.42
N GLN A 17 1.18 30.36 2.23
CA GLN A 17 0.92 28.94 2.05
C GLN A 17 2.01 28.08 2.69
N SER A 18 3.28 28.44 2.53
CA SER A 18 4.40 27.73 3.15
C SER A 18 4.31 27.72 4.68
N LYS A 19 3.92 28.84 5.31
CA LYS A 19 3.72 28.92 6.77
C LYS A 19 2.52 28.08 7.24
N ALA A 20 1.43 28.06 6.49
CA ALA A 20 0.26 27.26 6.83
C ALA A 20 0.55 25.76 6.75
N ILE A 21 1.28 25.31 5.74
CA ILE A 21 1.71 23.92 5.60
C ILE A 21 2.68 23.52 6.71
N ALA A 22 3.61 24.39 7.09
CA ALA A 22 4.53 24.13 8.19
C ALA A 22 3.81 24.00 9.53
N ALA A 23 2.87 24.90 9.83
CA ALA A 23 2.05 24.84 11.05
C ALA A 23 1.19 23.57 11.08
N MET A 24 0.61 23.18 9.97
CA MET A 24 -0.16 21.94 9.84
C MET A 24 0.73 20.70 10.06
N LYS A 25 1.98 20.72 9.58
CA LYS A 25 2.96 19.67 9.84
C LYS A 25 3.17 19.46 11.34
N ASP A 26 3.47 20.53 12.04
CA ASP A 26 3.78 20.45 13.48
C ASP A 26 2.56 19.99 14.29
N GLU A 27 1.38 20.49 13.97
CA GLU A 27 0.10 20.09 14.61
C GLU A 27 -0.14 18.58 14.42
N LEU A 28 -0.07 18.10 13.18
CA LEU A 28 -0.34 16.70 12.85
C LEU A 28 0.76 15.78 13.37
N ALA A 29 2.03 16.16 13.25
CA ALA A 29 3.14 15.37 13.76
C ALA A 29 3.03 15.18 15.28
N ASN A 30 2.76 16.25 16.03
CA ASN A 30 2.58 16.17 17.48
C ASN A 30 1.36 15.31 17.88
N SER A 31 0.26 15.42 17.13
CA SER A 31 -0.95 14.60 17.36
C SER A 31 -0.66 13.12 17.14
N VAL A 32 0.01 12.76 16.05
CA VAL A 32 0.38 11.37 15.74
C VAL A 32 1.39 10.82 16.75
N LEU A 33 2.44 11.59 17.10
CA LEU A 33 3.45 11.17 18.09
C LEU A 33 2.81 10.90 19.45
N ARG A 34 1.97 11.81 19.93
CA ARG A 34 1.24 11.59 21.19
C ARG A 34 0.41 10.32 21.15
N ARG A 35 -0.29 10.04 20.04
CA ARG A 35 -1.08 8.82 19.91
C ARG A 35 -0.21 7.56 19.90
N ILE A 36 0.97 7.62 19.29
CA ILE A 36 1.95 6.53 19.31
C ILE A 36 2.45 6.28 20.74
N GLU A 37 2.79 7.35 21.48
CA GLU A 37 3.23 7.27 22.87
C GLU A 37 2.14 6.66 23.77
N GLU A 38 0.88 7.07 23.61
CA GLU A 38 -0.26 6.48 24.32
C GLU A 38 -0.40 4.97 24.05
N LEU A 39 -0.28 4.57 22.78
CA LEU A 39 -0.37 3.16 22.39
C LEU A 39 0.80 2.33 22.92
N GLN A 40 2.01 2.91 22.94
CA GLN A 40 3.18 2.25 23.54
C GLN A 40 3.06 2.11 25.06
N ALA A 41 2.60 3.16 25.75
CA ALA A 41 2.41 3.13 27.20
C ALA A 41 1.37 2.09 27.63
N ASN A 42 0.34 1.88 26.83
CA ASN A 42 -0.72 0.90 27.08
C ASN A 42 -0.37 -0.53 26.57
N GLY A 43 0.86 -0.75 26.07
CA GLY A 43 1.28 -2.03 25.50
C GLY A 43 0.61 -2.41 24.17
N GLY A 44 -0.16 -1.51 23.58
CA GLY A 44 -0.87 -1.73 22.32
C GLY A 44 0.01 -1.57 21.05
N LEU A 45 1.25 -1.08 21.22
CA LEU A 45 2.19 -0.91 20.12
C LEU A 45 3.61 -1.24 20.55
N VAL A 46 4.24 -2.16 19.83
CA VAL A 46 5.67 -2.45 19.94
C VAL A 46 6.34 -1.96 18.67
N VAL A 47 7.09 -0.87 18.77
CA VAL A 47 7.89 -0.35 17.66
C VAL A 47 9.22 -1.10 17.62
N PRO A 48 9.64 -1.65 16.46
CA PRO A 48 10.96 -2.27 16.31
C PRO A 48 12.09 -1.31 16.71
N LYS A 49 13.13 -1.83 17.34
CA LYS A 49 14.25 -1.00 17.85
C LYS A 49 14.99 -0.21 16.77
N ASP A 50 14.97 -0.70 15.55
CA ASP A 50 15.59 -0.10 14.36
C ASP A 50 14.65 0.83 13.58
N TYR A 51 13.42 1.03 14.06
CA TYR A 51 12.42 1.89 13.40
C TYR A 51 12.38 3.27 14.04
N ALA A 52 13.06 4.23 13.40
CA ALA A 52 13.08 5.62 13.86
C ALA A 52 11.80 6.35 13.44
N VAL A 53 10.78 6.34 14.31
CA VAL A 53 9.43 6.92 14.07
C VAL A 53 9.52 8.35 13.52
N THR A 54 10.26 9.23 14.18
CA THR A 54 10.39 10.64 13.79
C THR A 54 10.98 10.81 12.39
N ASN A 55 12.00 10.02 12.06
CA ASN A 55 12.61 10.06 10.72
C ASN A 55 11.61 9.61 9.65
N GLN A 56 10.88 8.52 9.90
CA GLN A 56 9.88 8.01 8.96
C GLN A 56 8.73 8.99 8.77
N MET A 57 8.28 9.64 9.83
CA MET A 57 7.25 10.68 9.75
C MET A 57 7.73 11.90 8.94
N ASN A 58 8.97 12.36 9.13
CA ASN A 58 9.53 13.46 8.35
C ASN A 58 9.63 13.10 6.86
N LEU A 59 10.07 11.89 6.54
CA LEU A 59 10.13 11.40 5.15
C LEU A 59 8.74 11.27 4.52
N ALA A 60 7.79 10.73 5.26
CA ALA A 60 6.40 10.61 4.82
C ALA A 60 5.80 11.99 4.55
N TRP A 61 6.02 12.94 5.47
CA TRP A 61 5.56 14.32 5.29
C TRP A 61 6.15 14.96 4.04
N LEU A 62 7.46 14.80 3.81
CA LEU A 62 8.11 15.32 2.60
C LEU A 62 7.42 14.77 1.35
N ARG A 63 7.15 13.47 1.31
CA ARG A 63 6.47 12.84 0.17
C ARG A 63 5.04 13.34 -0.02
N ILE A 64 4.27 13.46 1.06
CA ILE A 64 2.89 13.96 1.00
C ILE A 64 2.86 15.42 0.54
N SER A 65 3.81 16.25 0.99
CA SER A 65 3.86 17.66 0.61
C SER A 65 4.21 17.91 -0.87
N GLU A 66 4.87 16.95 -1.51
CA GLU A 66 5.19 16.98 -2.94
C GLU A 66 4.10 16.37 -3.82
N MET A 67 3.08 15.73 -3.21
CA MET A 67 2.04 15.04 -3.97
C MET A 67 1.04 16.00 -4.58
N LEU A 68 0.71 15.73 -5.84
CA LEU A 68 -0.36 16.41 -6.58
C LEU A 68 -1.51 15.44 -6.82
N TRP A 69 -2.72 15.95 -6.76
CA TRP A 69 -3.94 15.27 -7.15
C TRP A 69 -4.59 15.99 -8.31
N GLU A 70 -5.00 15.24 -9.32
CA GLU A 70 -5.65 15.76 -10.52
C GLU A 70 -7.17 15.62 -10.38
N ASP A 71 -7.89 16.72 -10.53
CA ASP A 71 -9.34 16.73 -10.51
C ASP A 71 -9.95 16.28 -11.86
N SER A 72 -11.28 16.21 -11.93
CA SER A 72 -12.02 15.83 -13.14
C SER A 72 -11.80 16.77 -14.34
N ASN A 73 -11.33 18.00 -14.08
CA ASN A 73 -11.01 19.01 -15.09
C ASN A 73 -9.52 18.98 -15.48
N LYS A 74 -8.77 17.99 -15.03
CA LYS A 74 -7.31 17.85 -15.21
C LYS A 74 -6.50 19.00 -14.62
N VAL A 75 -7.01 19.62 -13.57
CA VAL A 75 -6.29 20.61 -12.78
C VAL A 75 -5.59 19.92 -11.64
N GLN A 76 -4.28 20.20 -11.47
CA GLN A 76 -3.48 19.63 -10.40
C GLN A 76 -3.55 20.52 -9.16
N HIS A 77 -3.81 19.88 -8.03
CA HIS A 77 -3.88 20.52 -6.72
C HIS A 77 -2.89 19.85 -5.76
N PRO A 78 -2.22 20.60 -4.88
CA PRO A 78 -1.45 20.00 -3.77
C PRO A 78 -2.37 19.10 -2.93
N VAL A 79 -1.94 17.86 -2.67
CA VAL A 79 -2.77 16.88 -1.95
C VAL A 79 -3.19 17.41 -0.57
N LEU A 80 -2.29 18.10 0.14
CA LEU A 80 -2.57 18.67 1.47
C LEU A 80 -3.68 19.74 1.49
N GLU A 81 -4.04 20.31 0.34
CA GLU A 81 -5.12 21.30 0.23
C GLU A 81 -6.49 20.65 -0.01
N VAL A 82 -6.53 19.43 -0.53
CA VAL A 82 -7.75 18.77 -0.98
C VAL A 82 -8.16 17.58 -0.11
N VAL A 83 -7.25 16.99 0.65
CA VAL A 83 -7.55 15.90 1.59
C VAL A 83 -7.88 16.43 2.98
N THR A 84 -8.59 15.64 3.78
CA THR A 84 -8.90 16.02 5.16
C THR A 84 -7.67 15.89 6.06
N LYS A 85 -7.46 16.81 7.01
CA LYS A 85 -6.38 16.74 7.99
C LYS A 85 -6.40 15.44 8.79
N ALA A 86 -7.60 14.99 9.16
CA ALA A 86 -7.77 13.74 9.91
C ALA A 86 -7.24 12.53 9.11
N SER A 87 -7.50 12.47 7.80
CA SER A 87 -7.00 11.37 6.96
C SER A 87 -5.47 11.39 6.83
N VAL A 88 -4.85 12.57 6.81
CA VAL A 88 -3.37 12.69 6.83
C VAL A 88 -2.80 12.13 8.14
N ALA A 89 -3.38 12.52 9.28
CA ALA A 89 -2.93 11.99 10.59
C ALA A 89 -3.10 10.47 10.67
N ASN A 90 -4.26 9.94 10.25
CA ASN A 90 -4.54 8.51 10.25
C ASN A 90 -3.60 7.74 9.34
N SER A 91 -3.34 8.22 8.12
CA SER A 91 -2.43 7.55 7.18
C SER A 91 -0.97 7.52 7.68
N LEU A 92 -0.52 8.58 8.36
CA LEU A 92 0.79 8.61 9.02
C LEU A 92 0.84 7.62 10.18
N LEU A 93 -0.21 7.57 10.99
CA LEU A 93 -0.32 6.61 12.09
C LEU A 93 -0.32 5.17 11.57
N ASP A 94 -1.10 4.86 10.53
CA ASP A 94 -1.14 3.54 9.89
C ASP A 94 0.22 3.09 9.39
N MET A 95 0.98 3.99 8.76
CA MET A 95 2.36 3.72 8.34
C MET A 95 3.25 3.32 9.52
N VAL A 96 3.17 4.05 10.64
CA VAL A 96 3.98 3.80 11.84
C VAL A 96 3.56 2.54 12.55
N LEU A 97 2.26 2.30 12.73
CA LEU A 97 1.72 1.09 13.36
C LEU A 97 2.17 -0.19 12.64
N GLN A 98 2.26 -0.12 11.32
CA GLN A 98 2.77 -1.23 10.50
C GLN A 98 4.30 -1.26 10.40
N GLY A 99 5.00 -0.26 10.95
CA GLY A 99 6.45 -0.14 10.90
C GLY A 99 7.01 0.02 9.48
N MET A 100 6.29 0.68 8.57
CA MET A 100 6.65 0.76 7.16
C MET A 100 7.63 1.88 6.84
N ASP A 101 8.58 1.59 5.96
CA ASP A 101 9.62 2.51 5.50
C ASP A 101 9.34 2.94 4.06
N ILE A 102 9.08 4.25 3.87
CA ILE A 102 8.74 4.83 2.57
C ILE A 102 9.93 4.81 1.60
N GLN A 103 11.16 4.99 2.10
CA GLN A 103 12.36 4.94 1.25
C GLN A 103 12.58 3.54 0.67
N LYS A 104 12.23 2.51 1.44
CA LYS A 104 12.28 1.11 1.00
C LYS A 104 11.06 0.70 0.18
N LYS A 105 10.23 1.65 -0.21
CA LYS A 105 9.00 1.43 -1.01
C LYS A 105 8.03 0.43 -0.36
N GLN A 106 7.99 0.36 0.97
CA GLN A 106 7.15 -0.59 1.71
C GLN A 106 5.69 -0.16 1.78
N GLY A 107 5.35 1.03 1.31
CA GLY A 107 3.99 1.52 1.17
C GLY A 107 3.94 2.86 0.44
N TYR A 108 2.72 3.29 0.14
CA TYR A 108 2.44 4.50 -0.60
C TYR A 108 1.27 5.25 0.04
N PHE A 109 1.30 6.57 -0.03
CA PHE A 109 0.15 7.40 0.28
C PHE A 109 -0.68 7.61 -0.98
N ILE A 110 -1.99 7.38 -0.89
CA ILE A 110 -2.88 7.46 -2.04
C ILE A 110 -4.11 8.27 -1.65
N PRO A 111 -4.41 9.39 -2.34
CA PRO A 111 -5.65 10.11 -2.15
C PRO A 111 -6.82 9.32 -2.76
N VAL A 112 -7.81 9.00 -1.94
CA VAL A 112 -8.99 8.21 -2.34
C VAL A 112 -10.26 8.98 -1.98
N LYS A 113 -11.22 9.02 -2.90
CA LYS A 113 -12.51 9.62 -2.62
C LYS A 113 -13.36 8.69 -1.76
N ASN A 114 -13.68 9.11 -0.55
CA ASN A 114 -14.59 8.40 0.33
C ASN A 114 -16.01 8.51 -0.22
N LYS A 115 -16.64 7.38 -0.53
CA LYS A 115 -17.97 7.34 -1.14
C LYS A 115 -19.08 7.77 -0.18
N ALA A 116 -18.90 7.57 1.12
CA ALA A 116 -19.90 7.90 2.12
C ALA A 116 -19.93 9.41 2.43
N SER A 117 -18.74 10.01 2.61
CA SER A 117 -18.60 11.44 2.93
C SER A 117 -18.47 12.34 1.69
N GLY A 118 -18.13 11.77 0.54
CA GLY A 118 -17.78 12.51 -0.68
C GLY A 118 -16.45 13.24 -0.64
N GLN A 119 -15.74 13.21 0.50
CA GLN A 119 -14.47 13.89 0.71
C GLN A 119 -13.31 13.09 0.13
N LEU A 120 -12.23 13.80 -0.23
CA LEU A 120 -10.97 13.17 -0.59
C LEU A 120 -10.19 12.92 0.70
N GLU A 121 -9.77 11.68 0.91
CA GLU A 121 -9.03 11.23 2.07
C GLU A 121 -7.69 10.67 1.64
N LEU A 122 -6.65 10.94 2.43
CA LEU A 122 -5.36 10.29 2.24
C LEU A 122 -5.38 8.94 2.94
N THR A 123 -4.93 7.90 2.25
CA THR A 123 -4.83 6.54 2.78
C THR A 123 -3.41 6.02 2.63
N PHE A 124 -2.96 5.20 3.57
CA PHE A 124 -1.68 4.50 3.48
C PHE A 124 -1.90 3.08 2.98
N TRP A 125 -1.32 2.73 1.84
CA TRP A 125 -1.41 1.40 1.25
C TRP A 125 -0.06 0.71 1.29
N ARG A 126 -0.05 -0.45 1.92
CA ARG A 126 1.14 -1.29 1.96
C ARG A 126 1.44 -1.87 0.58
N SER A 127 2.72 -1.90 0.22
CA SER A 127 3.20 -2.53 -1.00
C SER A 127 3.60 -3.98 -0.75
N TYR A 128 3.89 -4.73 -1.81
CA TYR A 128 4.41 -6.09 -1.67
C TYR A 128 5.75 -6.15 -0.90
N PHE A 129 6.58 -5.12 -0.95
CA PHE A 129 7.78 -5.02 -0.13
C PHE A 129 7.45 -4.88 1.37
N GLY A 130 6.34 -4.19 1.66
CA GLY A 130 5.82 -4.10 3.02
C GLY A 130 5.28 -5.44 3.51
N ASP A 131 4.54 -6.15 2.66
CA ASP A 131 4.07 -7.51 2.95
C ASP A 131 5.22 -8.49 3.16
N GLU A 132 6.26 -8.42 2.31
CA GLU A 132 7.47 -9.21 2.49
C GLU A 132 8.16 -8.91 3.82
N LYS A 133 8.25 -7.64 4.22
CA LYS A 133 8.81 -7.26 5.53
C LYS A 133 8.04 -7.89 6.67
N LEU A 134 6.70 -7.82 6.65
CA LEU A 134 5.86 -8.43 7.70
C LEU A 134 6.01 -9.96 7.72
N ALA A 135 6.01 -10.60 6.55
CA ALA A 135 6.20 -12.03 6.45
C ALA A 135 7.57 -12.46 6.99
N ARG A 136 8.63 -11.68 6.72
CA ARG A 136 9.97 -11.91 7.30
C ARG A 136 9.98 -11.77 8.82
N ALA A 137 9.26 -10.81 9.37
CA ALA A 137 9.10 -10.66 10.81
C ALA A 137 8.36 -11.85 11.44
N GLN A 138 7.51 -12.55 10.68
CA GLN A 138 6.81 -13.77 11.08
C GLN A 138 7.60 -15.06 10.78
N GLY A 139 8.87 -14.93 10.43
CA GLY A 139 9.76 -16.08 10.22
C GLY A 139 9.91 -16.52 8.75
N MET A 140 9.41 -15.79 7.78
CA MET A 140 9.71 -16.07 6.38
C MET A 140 11.18 -15.79 6.09
N LYS A 141 11.90 -16.80 5.65
CA LYS A 141 13.33 -16.73 5.30
C LYS A 141 13.50 -16.34 3.83
N LYS A 142 12.68 -16.92 2.96
CA LYS A 142 12.81 -16.75 1.51
C LYS A 142 11.47 -17.01 0.82
N VAL A 143 11.18 -16.24 -0.21
CA VAL A 143 10.15 -16.54 -1.19
C VAL A 143 10.79 -16.61 -2.58
N ARG A 144 10.36 -17.58 -3.39
CA ARG A 144 10.79 -17.73 -4.77
C ARG A 144 9.56 -17.97 -5.64
N SER A 145 9.36 -17.10 -6.62
CA SER A 145 8.29 -17.24 -7.61
C SER A 145 8.83 -17.78 -8.92
N VAL A 146 8.09 -18.67 -9.55
CA VAL A 146 8.44 -19.31 -10.80
C VAL A 146 7.23 -19.30 -11.74
N VAL A 147 7.47 -18.94 -13.00
CA VAL A 147 6.45 -18.92 -14.04
C VAL A 147 6.41 -20.26 -14.75
N VAL A 148 5.22 -20.77 -15.00
CA VAL A 148 4.96 -21.99 -15.76
C VAL A 148 4.40 -21.61 -17.12
N TYR A 149 5.03 -22.09 -18.17
CA TYR A 149 4.64 -21.83 -19.55
C TYR A 149 3.94 -23.04 -20.18
N GLU A 150 3.16 -22.78 -21.21
CA GLU A 150 2.63 -23.83 -22.08
C GLU A 150 3.79 -24.66 -22.66
N GLY A 151 3.72 -25.98 -22.53
CA GLY A 151 4.77 -26.90 -22.96
C GLY A 151 5.84 -27.17 -21.89
N ASP A 152 5.81 -26.55 -20.70
CA ASP A 152 6.58 -26.99 -19.57
C ASP A 152 6.01 -28.30 -19.04
N ASP A 153 6.87 -29.22 -18.62
CA ASP A 153 6.46 -30.45 -17.93
C ASP A 153 6.28 -30.13 -16.45
N PHE A 154 5.01 -29.87 -16.07
CA PHE A 154 4.66 -29.36 -14.75
C PHE A 154 3.65 -30.26 -14.06
N GLU A 155 4.01 -30.75 -12.87
CA GLU A 155 3.16 -31.59 -12.03
C GLU A 155 3.13 -31.06 -10.59
N TYR A 156 1.97 -31.12 -9.98
CA TYR A 156 1.76 -30.80 -8.57
C TYR A 156 0.71 -31.73 -7.96
N MET A 157 0.71 -31.82 -6.66
CA MET A 157 -0.25 -32.62 -5.89
C MET A 157 -0.65 -31.89 -4.62
N TYR A 158 -1.75 -32.28 -4.04
CA TYR A 158 -2.11 -31.91 -2.66
C TYR A 158 -1.54 -32.99 -1.72
N THR A 159 -0.95 -32.53 -0.62
CA THR A 159 -0.55 -33.40 0.49
C THR A 159 -1.78 -33.86 1.28
N GLU A 160 -1.62 -34.81 2.20
CA GLU A 160 -2.69 -35.27 3.10
C GLU A 160 -3.24 -34.12 3.96
N ASP A 161 -2.43 -33.13 4.30
CA ASP A 161 -2.80 -31.93 5.04
C ASP A 161 -3.46 -30.85 4.15
N GLY A 162 -3.67 -31.14 2.86
CA GLY A 162 -4.27 -30.21 1.89
C GLY A 162 -3.33 -29.14 1.36
N GLU A 163 -2.04 -29.19 1.69
CA GLU A 163 -1.06 -28.26 1.15
C GLU A 163 -0.69 -28.60 -0.30
N THR A 164 -0.41 -27.57 -1.09
CA THR A 164 0.05 -27.75 -2.47
C THR A 164 1.55 -28.04 -2.50
N LYS A 165 1.96 -29.06 -3.24
CA LYS A 165 3.36 -29.43 -3.47
C LYS A 165 3.62 -29.59 -4.96
N VAL A 166 4.58 -28.81 -5.48
CA VAL A 166 5.11 -29.02 -6.85
C VAL A 166 6.05 -30.23 -6.81
N THR A 167 5.72 -31.24 -7.59
CA THR A 167 6.47 -32.50 -7.67
C THR A 167 7.46 -32.49 -8.82
N LYS A 168 7.14 -31.75 -9.91
CA LYS A 168 7.99 -31.66 -11.09
C LYS A 168 7.81 -30.33 -11.79
N HIS A 169 8.89 -29.73 -12.23
CA HIS A 169 8.87 -28.60 -13.15
C HIS A 169 10.12 -28.65 -14.03
N VAL A 170 9.94 -29.10 -15.27
CA VAL A 170 11.00 -29.10 -16.29
C VAL A 170 10.62 -28.05 -17.33
N PRO A 171 11.37 -26.93 -17.39
CA PRO A 171 11.06 -25.85 -18.31
C PRO A 171 11.35 -26.24 -19.77
N SER A 172 10.43 -25.90 -20.66
CA SER A 172 10.64 -25.99 -22.11
C SER A 172 11.57 -24.89 -22.60
N LEU A 173 12.41 -25.15 -23.59
CA LEU A 173 13.25 -24.14 -24.24
C LEU A 173 12.45 -23.12 -25.06
N SER A 174 11.20 -23.44 -25.45
CA SER A 174 10.31 -22.57 -26.22
C SER A 174 9.53 -21.55 -25.39
N ARG A 175 9.82 -21.42 -24.08
CA ARG A 175 9.04 -20.66 -23.09
C ARG A 175 9.21 -19.14 -23.10
N ILE A 176 9.75 -18.53 -24.15
CA ILE A 176 10.05 -17.09 -24.15
C ILE A 176 8.80 -16.22 -24.39
N ASP A 177 7.71 -16.82 -24.82
CA ASP A 177 6.47 -16.11 -25.16
C ASP A 177 5.62 -15.84 -23.90
N LYS A 178 5.44 -14.55 -23.58
CA LYS A 178 4.63 -14.14 -22.42
C LYS A 178 3.15 -14.51 -22.53
N ASP A 179 2.65 -14.66 -23.74
CA ASP A 179 1.25 -15.04 -23.98
C ASP A 179 0.99 -16.51 -23.67
N LYS A 180 2.04 -17.29 -23.52
CA LYS A 180 2.01 -18.71 -23.19
C LYS A 180 2.19 -19.01 -21.69
N ILE A 181 2.09 -18.01 -20.84
CA ILE A 181 2.09 -18.24 -19.38
C ILE A 181 0.75 -18.88 -18.98
N VAL A 182 0.81 -20.04 -18.35
CA VAL A 182 -0.38 -20.78 -17.89
C VAL A 182 -0.60 -20.66 -16.38
N ALA A 183 0.49 -20.57 -15.62
CA ALA A 183 0.43 -20.45 -14.16
C ALA A 183 1.68 -19.79 -13.60
N VAL A 184 1.61 -19.40 -12.34
CA VAL A 184 2.75 -18.99 -11.52
C VAL A 184 2.65 -19.74 -10.20
N TYR A 185 3.76 -20.20 -9.66
CA TYR A 185 3.79 -20.69 -8.30
C TYR A 185 4.87 -20.00 -7.48
N ALA A 186 4.61 -19.88 -6.19
CA ALA A 186 5.55 -19.33 -5.23
C ALA A 186 5.83 -20.37 -4.13
N VAL A 187 7.10 -20.55 -3.82
CA VAL A 187 7.56 -21.38 -2.69
C VAL A 187 8.10 -20.46 -1.62
N THR A 188 7.48 -20.50 -0.46
CA THR A 188 7.92 -19.81 0.74
C THR A 188 8.68 -20.78 1.64
N THR A 189 9.85 -20.38 2.11
CA THR A 189 10.66 -21.14 3.08
C THR A 189 10.63 -20.38 4.39
N MET A 190 10.23 -21.04 5.46
CA MET A 190 10.19 -20.50 6.81
C MET A 190 11.52 -20.73 7.55
N SER A 191 11.71 -20.06 8.67
CA SER A 191 12.94 -20.17 9.50
C SER A 191 13.11 -21.54 10.15
N ASP A 192 12.02 -22.26 10.38
CA ASP A 192 12.01 -23.64 10.88
C ASP A 192 12.31 -24.70 9.80
N GLY A 193 12.50 -24.25 8.54
CA GLY A 193 12.77 -25.11 7.40
C GLY A 193 11.51 -25.63 6.69
N SER A 194 10.32 -25.33 7.18
CA SER A 194 9.07 -25.68 6.49
C SER A 194 8.91 -24.91 5.17
N HIS A 195 8.18 -25.50 4.25
CA HIS A 195 7.89 -24.92 2.94
C HIS A 195 6.39 -24.88 2.71
N SER A 196 5.92 -23.74 2.18
CA SER A 196 4.56 -23.62 1.70
C SER A 196 4.57 -23.22 0.22
N THR A 197 3.71 -23.82 -0.58
CA THR A 197 3.64 -23.56 -2.01
C THR A 197 2.24 -23.06 -2.38
N THR A 198 2.20 -21.95 -3.11
CA THR A 198 0.96 -21.41 -3.66
C THR A 198 1.06 -21.42 -5.18
N ILE A 199 0.04 -21.94 -5.86
CA ILE A 199 -0.08 -21.93 -7.32
C ILE A 199 -1.25 -21.03 -7.69
N LYS A 200 -1.05 -20.19 -8.72
CA LYS A 200 -2.09 -19.35 -9.31
C LYS A 200 -2.09 -19.50 -10.82
N THR A 201 -3.24 -19.83 -11.38
CA THR A 201 -3.44 -19.89 -12.82
C THR A 201 -3.53 -18.49 -13.40
N MET A 202 -3.22 -18.35 -14.71
CA MET A 202 -3.39 -17.06 -15.39
C MET A 202 -4.85 -16.59 -15.40
N THR A 203 -5.80 -17.51 -15.33
CA THR A 203 -7.22 -17.16 -15.21
C THR A 203 -7.50 -16.46 -13.89
N GLU A 204 -7.04 -17.03 -12.76
CA GLU A 204 -7.18 -16.41 -11.44
C GLU A 204 -6.47 -15.06 -11.34
N ILE A 205 -5.24 -14.95 -11.92
CA ILE A 205 -4.48 -13.71 -11.94
C ILE A 205 -5.22 -12.64 -12.74
N ARG A 206 -5.72 -12.97 -13.94
CA ARG A 206 -6.49 -12.05 -14.76
C ARG A 206 -7.78 -11.60 -14.07
N GLN A 207 -8.47 -12.50 -13.38
CA GLN A 207 -9.66 -12.16 -12.58
C GLN A 207 -9.32 -11.19 -11.45
N ALA A 208 -8.20 -11.40 -10.76
CA ALA A 208 -7.74 -10.50 -9.70
C ALA A 208 -7.34 -9.10 -10.21
N TRP A 209 -6.90 -8.99 -11.46
CA TRP A 209 -6.54 -7.72 -12.11
C TRP A 209 -7.69 -7.05 -12.84
N MET A 210 -8.83 -7.73 -13.02
CA MET A 210 -10.02 -7.07 -13.55
C MET A 210 -10.44 -5.95 -12.60
N PRO A 211 -10.83 -4.76 -13.12
CA PRO A 211 -11.36 -3.71 -12.27
C PRO A 211 -12.60 -4.25 -11.55
N VAL A 212 -12.43 -4.56 -10.29
CA VAL A 212 -13.50 -5.02 -9.41
C VAL A 212 -14.50 -3.87 -9.32
N SER A 213 -15.71 -4.06 -9.84
CA SER A 213 -16.81 -3.17 -9.52
C SER A 213 -16.91 -3.14 -8.00
N TYR A 214 -16.84 -1.94 -7.40
CA TYR A 214 -16.79 -1.75 -5.93
C TYR A 214 -17.96 -2.40 -5.16
N THR A 215 -18.96 -2.91 -5.84
CA THR A 215 -20.05 -3.71 -5.27
C THR A 215 -19.61 -5.10 -4.83
N HIS A 216 -18.56 -5.68 -5.45
CA HIS A 216 -18.05 -7.00 -5.09
C HIS A 216 -17.04 -6.98 -3.91
N LEU A 217 -16.33 -5.87 -3.68
CA LEU A 217 -15.41 -5.76 -2.53
C LEU A 217 -16.13 -5.85 -1.18
N ARG A 218 -17.37 -5.32 -1.09
CA ARG A 218 -18.20 -5.46 0.12
C ARG A 218 -18.64 -6.90 0.42
N ALA A 219 -18.78 -7.74 -0.59
CA ALA A 219 -19.19 -9.14 -0.40
C ALA A 219 -18.06 -10.02 0.14
N HIS A 220 -16.79 -9.65 -0.13
CA HIS A 220 -15.63 -10.39 0.38
C HIS A 220 -15.23 -9.99 1.81
N GLU A 221 -15.40 -8.72 2.19
CA GLU A 221 -15.13 -8.27 3.56
C GLU A 221 -16.11 -8.87 4.58
N THR A 222 -17.37 -9.05 4.18
CA THR A 222 -18.39 -9.65 5.08
C THR A 222 -18.29 -11.17 5.22
N SER A 223 -17.53 -11.86 4.37
CA SER A 223 -17.35 -13.32 4.45
C SER A 223 -16.13 -13.73 5.31
N GLN A 224 -15.21 -12.82 5.60
CA GLN A 224 -14.03 -13.11 6.45
C GLN A 224 -14.25 -12.80 7.93
N ASP A 225 -15.32 -12.05 8.28
CA ASP A 225 -15.65 -11.73 9.67
C ASP A 225 -16.54 -12.78 10.36
N LEU A 226 -16.77 -13.95 9.74
CA LEU A 226 -17.65 -15.00 10.25
C LEU A 226 -16.95 -16.37 10.45
N VAL A 227 -15.62 -16.38 10.67
CA VAL A 227 -14.93 -17.60 11.12
C VAL A 227 -14.02 -17.31 12.29
#